data_6087186d24ef58a9527fb05e79787409
#
_entry.id   6087186d24ef58a9527fb05e79787409
#
_cell.length_a   1.000
_cell.length_b   1.000
_cell.length_c   1.000
_cell.angle_alpha   90.00
_cell.angle_beta   90.00
_cell.angle_gamma   90.00
#
_symmetry.space_group_name_H-M   'P 1'
#
loop_
_entity.id
_entity.type
_entity.pdbx_description
1 polymer ?
#
loop_
_entity_poly.entity_id
_entity_poly.type
_entity_poly.pdbx_seq_one_letter_code
_entity_poly.pdbx_strand_id
1 'polypeptide(L)'
;FIAIFIISYTFYYNLKFPIYLPFSLQYLFLIATPITLAELPMRLISLLAAPIGIMLIQLLVNKNKTTKVGNKLIGSICDDIIKKISDNSVSKYEINKSIKSNSNEFRKIIFDNRKDDFYITEEGRIKLNIVVILEKLSNEIDKISNNDRKILNDLVKCLKELKESLGDKDNLTSINENIRSLINSYTKEDISDVYDLRILNTINMLNISLEELK
;
A
#
# COMPACT_ATOMS: atom_id res chain seq x y z
N PHE A 1 -24.96 29.26 -14.10
CA PHE A 1 -25.48 28.02 -13.50
C PHE A 1 -25.06 26.79 -14.32
N ILE A 2 -25.31 26.76 -15.63
CA ILE A 2 -24.97 25.60 -16.52
C ILE A 2 -23.49 25.27 -16.48
N ALA A 3 -22.59 26.25 -16.56
CA ALA A 3 -21.15 26.01 -16.51
C ALA A 3 -20.69 25.40 -15.17
N ILE A 4 -21.22 25.90 -14.04
CA ILE A 4 -20.92 25.35 -12.70
C ILE A 4 -21.45 23.91 -12.59
N PHE A 5 -22.64 23.64 -13.15
CA PHE A 5 -23.20 22.29 -13.17
C PHE A 5 -22.33 21.33 -13.99
N ILE A 6 -21.87 21.72 -15.19
CA ILE A 6 -20.99 20.93 -16.02
C ILE A 6 -19.66 20.65 -15.32
N ILE A 7 -19.04 21.68 -14.74
CA ILE A 7 -17.81 21.55 -13.97
C ILE A 7 -18.02 20.58 -12.80
N SER A 8 -19.04 20.80 -11.96
CA SER A 8 -19.33 19.95 -10.81
C SER A 8 -19.63 18.52 -11.22
N TYR A 9 -20.39 18.30 -12.29
CA TYR A 9 -20.72 16.97 -12.81
C TYR A 9 -19.46 16.24 -13.33
N THR A 10 -18.67 16.91 -14.17
CA THR A 10 -17.45 16.31 -14.76
C THR A 10 -16.42 15.94 -13.68
N PHE A 11 -16.21 16.81 -12.70
CA PHE A 11 -15.25 16.58 -11.64
C PHE A 11 -15.76 15.63 -10.56
N TYR A 12 -17.04 15.59 -10.28
CA TYR A 12 -17.65 14.65 -9.34
C TYR A 12 -17.52 13.19 -9.81
N TYR A 13 -17.77 12.95 -11.10
CA TYR A 13 -17.72 11.60 -11.67
C TYR A 13 -16.30 11.13 -12.02
N ASN A 14 -15.41 12.02 -12.45
CA ASN A 14 -14.08 11.65 -12.93
C ASN A 14 -12.97 11.77 -11.89
N LEU A 15 -13.17 12.53 -10.81
CA LEU A 15 -12.16 12.75 -9.77
C LEU A 15 -12.73 12.41 -8.40
N LYS A 16 -12.13 11.41 -7.75
CA LYS A 16 -12.48 10.96 -6.38
C LYS A 16 -12.21 12.02 -5.29
N PHE A 17 -11.71 13.20 -5.64
CA PHE A 17 -11.39 14.29 -4.73
C PHE A 17 -12.26 15.51 -5.02
N PRO A 18 -12.67 16.30 -4.02
CA PRO A 18 -13.50 17.48 -4.19
C PRO A 18 -12.73 18.67 -4.81
N ILE A 19 -12.03 18.41 -5.90
CA ILE A 19 -11.23 19.41 -6.65
C ILE A 19 -12.16 20.41 -7.36
N TYR A 20 -13.43 20.06 -7.58
CA TYR A 20 -14.44 20.94 -8.19
C TYR A 20 -14.68 22.21 -7.39
N LEU A 21 -14.48 22.16 -6.06
CA LEU A 21 -14.79 23.28 -5.16
C LEU A 21 -13.91 24.52 -5.41
N PRO A 22 -12.57 24.43 -5.46
CA PRO A 22 -11.73 25.56 -5.83
C PRO A 22 -11.98 26.06 -7.25
N PHE A 23 -12.26 25.17 -8.23
CA PHE A 23 -12.57 25.60 -9.59
C PHE A 23 -13.89 26.34 -9.69
N SER A 24 -14.92 25.87 -8.98
CA SER A 24 -16.22 26.56 -8.91
C SER A 24 -16.10 27.92 -8.25
N LEU A 25 -15.32 28.03 -7.18
CA LEU A 25 -15.06 29.29 -6.48
C LEU A 25 -14.30 30.29 -7.39
N GLN A 26 -13.29 29.81 -8.11
CA GLN A 26 -12.52 30.61 -9.06
C GLN A 26 -13.40 31.13 -10.20
N TYR A 27 -14.33 30.30 -10.71
CA TYR A 27 -15.30 30.71 -11.72
C TYR A 27 -16.29 31.76 -11.19
N LEU A 28 -16.75 31.63 -9.94
CA LEU A 28 -17.60 32.64 -9.28
C LEU A 28 -16.86 33.97 -9.14
N PHE A 29 -15.60 33.96 -8.73
CA PHE A 29 -14.77 35.18 -8.66
C PHE A 29 -14.65 35.88 -10.00
N LEU A 30 -14.54 35.11 -11.09
CA LEU A 30 -14.49 35.64 -12.45
C LEU A 30 -15.73 36.41 -12.85
N ILE A 31 -16.91 35.86 -12.52
CA ILE A 31 -18.19 36.51 -12.84
C ILE A 31 -18.42 37.74 -11.95
N ALA A 32 -18.00 37.68 -10.68
CA ALA A 32 -18.25 38.71 -9.70
C ALA A 32 -17.38 39.98 -9.92
N THR A 33 -16.26 39.90 -10.63
CA THR A 33 -15.35 41.03 -10.88
C THR A 33 -15.39 41.43 -12.36
N PRO A 34 -16.16 42.49 -12.74
CA PRO A 34 -16.19 42.98 -14.11
C PRO A 34 -14.83 43.51 -14.52
N ILE A 35 -14.45 43.26 -15.77
CA ILE A 35 -13.19 43.69 -16.38
C ILE A 35 -13.40 44.35 -17.72
N THR A 36 -12.44 45.15 -18.12
CA THR A 36 -12.36 45.70 -19.46
C THR A 36 -11.92 44.66 -20.48
N LEU A 37 -12.31 44.85 -21.75
CA LEU A 37 -11.88 43.97 -22.85
C LEU A 37 -10.36 43.86 -23.00
N ALA A 38 -9.63 44.91 -22.64
CA ALA A 38 -8.19 44.95 -22.67
C ALA A 38 -7.49 44.04 -21.63
N GLU A 39 -8.14 43.79 -20.50
CA GLU A 39 -7.62 42.93 -19.41
C GLU A 39 -7.99 41.47 -19.56
N LEU A 40 -8.91 41.14 -20.45
CA LEU A 40 -9.44 39.80 -20.67
C LEU A 40 -8.37 38.76 -21.01
N PRO A 41 -7.37 39.03 -21.88
CA PRO A 41 -6.33 38.04 -22.19
C PRO A 41 -5.47 37.68 -20.97
N MET A 42 -5.08 38.69 -20.19
CA MET A 42 -4.23 38.49 -19.01
C MET A 42 -4.95 37.67 -17.94
N ARG A 43 -6.25 37.87 -17.82
CA ARG A 43 -7.11 37.13 -16.90
C ARG A 43 -7.32 35.68 -17.34
N LEU A 44 -7.45 35.40 -18.63
CA LEU A 44 -7.49 34.04 -19.19
C LEU A 44 -6.19 33.31 -18.92
N ILE A 45 -5.04 33.95 -19.10
CA ILE A 45 -3.74 33.35 -18.79
C ILE A 45 -3.62 33.02 -17.30
N SER A 46 -3.99 33.92 -16.41
CA SER A 46 -3.94 33.67 -14.95
C SER A 46 -4.86 32.53 -14.51
N LEU A 47 -6.01 32.39 -15.16
CA LEU A 47 -6.96 31.31 -14.94
C LEU A 47 -6.44 29.92 -15.33
N LEU A 48 -5.69 29.87 -16.42
CA LEU A 48 -5.09 28.63 -16.90
C LEU A 48 -3.79 28.30 -16.12
N ALA A 49 -3.03 29.31 -15.72
CA ALA A 49 -1.75 29.12 -15.03
C ALA A 49 -1.93 28.45 -13.64
N ALA A 50 -2.96 28.84 -12.88
CA ALA A 50 -3.18 28.30 -11.55
C ALA A 50 -3.54 26.79 -11.56
N PRO A 51 -4.50 26.30 -12.33
CA PRO A 51 -4.78 24.86 -12.45
C PRO A 51 -3.60 24.05 -12.98
N ILE A 52 -2.90 24.58 -13.98
CA ILE A 52 -1.71 23.91 -14.53
C ILE A 52 -0.62 23.81 -13.46
N GLY A 53 -0.37 24.88 -12.70
CA GLY A 53 0.58 24.88 -11.58
C GLY A 53 0.22 23.83 -10.52
N ILE A 54 -1.04 23.80 -10.11
CA ILE A 54 -1.55 22.80 -9.14
C ILE A 54 -1.38 21.38 -9.70
N MET A 55 -1.72 21.15 -10.96
CA MET A 55 -1.59 19.85 -11.61
C MET A 55 -0.13 19.39 -11.68
N LEU A 56 0.81 20.27 -12.02
CA LEU A 56 2.24 19.98 -12.03
C LEU A 56 2.76 19.65 -10.62
N ILE A 57 2.39 20.43 -9.62
CA ILE A 57 2.76 20.16 -8.22
C ILE A 57 2.20 18.81 -7.77
N GLN A 58 0.94 18.51 -8.08
CA GLN A 58 0.33 17.22 -7.73
C GLN A 58 1.02 16.05 -8.41
N LEU A 59 1.39 16.17 -9.69
CA LEU A 59 2.15 15.14 -10.40
C LEU A 59 3.51 14.90 -9.76
N LEU A 60 4.23 15.95 -9.37
CA LEU A 60 5.56 15.85 -8.75
C LEU A 60 5.47 15.25 -7.32
N VAL A 61 4.51 15.72 -6.53
CA VAL A 61 4.37 15.30 -5.12
C VAL A 61 3.76 13.89 -5.01
N ASN A 62 2.83 13.53 -5.90
CA ASN A 62 2.10 12.27 -5.80
C ASN A 62 2.76 11.09 -6.51
N LYS A 63 3.83 11.32 -7.31
CA LYS A 63 4.46 10.28 -8.14
C LYS A 63 4.76 8.97 -7.40
N ASN A 64 5.03 9.03 -6.08
CA ASN A 64 5.35 7.85 -5.27
C ASN A 64 4.49 7.73 -4.00
N LYS A 65 3.44 8.54 -3.85
CA LYS A 65 2.64 8.56 -2.61
C LYS A 65 1.94 7.23 -2.36
N THR A 66 1.34 6.66 -3.38
CA THR A 66 0.60 5.38 -3.30
C THR A 66 1.53 4.24 -2.90
N THR A 67 2.72 4.16 -3.54
CA THR A 67 3.73 3.15 -3.21
C THR A 67 4.23 3.30 -1.78
N LYS A 68 4.51 4.53 -1.33
CA LYS A 68 4.95 4.79 0.06
C LYS A 68 3.88 4.41 1.09
N VAL A 69 2.61 4.77 0.84
CA VAL A 69 1.50 4.41 1.73
C VAL A 69 1.30 2.89 1.73
N GLY A 70 1.35 2.25 0.56
CA GLY A 70 1.25 0.79 0.45
C GLY A 70 2.36 0.07 1.23
N ASN A 71 3.62 0.49 1.05
CA ASN A 71 4.75 -0.08 1.79
C ASN A 71 4.61 0.13 3.30
N LYS A 72 4.11 1.28 3.74
CA LYS A 72 3.84 1.56 5.16
C LYS A 72 2.77 0.61 5.73
N LEU A 73 1.71 0.32 4.99
CA LEU A 73 0.66 -0.62 5.42
C LEU A 73 1.19 -2.05 5.53
N ILE A 74 1.99 -2.51 4.55
CA ILE A 74 2.65 -3.82 4.62
C ILE A 74 3.58 -3.88 5.84
N GLY A 75 4.38 -2.84 6.07
CA GLY A 75 5.24 -2.74 7.24
C GLY A 75 4.46 -2.78 8.56
N SER A 76 3.30 -2.12 8.63
CA SER A 76 2.42 -2.18 9.80
C SER A 76 1.88 -3.60 10.05
N ILE A 77 1.52 -4.33 8.98
CA ILE A 77 1.10 -5.74 9.08
C ILE A 77 2.24 -6.60 9.62
N CYS A 78 3.48 -6.38 9.14
CA CYS A 78 4.65 -7.08 9.68
C CYS A 78 4.86 -6.78 11.17
N ASP A 79 4.75 -5.52 11.59
CA ASP A 79 4.85 -5.13 13.00
C ASP A 79 3.78 -5.80 13.87
N ASP A 80 2.55 -5.89 13.38
CA ASP A 80 1.44 -6.55 14.06
C ASP A 80 1.70 -8.05 14.23
N ILE A 81 2.25 -8.72 13.20
CA ILE A 81 2.63 -10.14 13.27
C ILE A 81 3.80 -10.34 14.26
N ILE A 82 4.80 -9.46 14.23
CA ILE A 82 5.93 -9.50 15.18
C ILE A 82 5.43 -9.36 16.61
N LYS A 83 4.55 -8.39 16.89
CA LYS A 83 3.94 -8.23 18.21
C LYS A 83 3.18 -9.48 18.65
N LYS A 84 2.45 -10.10 17.74
CA LYS A 84 1.69 -11.32 18.00
C LYS A 84 2.57 -12.48 18.43
N ILE A 85 3.79 -12.58 17.91
CA ILE A 85 4.78 -13.60 18.28
C ILE A 85 5.47 -13.25 19.59
N SER A 86 5.89 -11.98 19.74
CA SER A 86 6.80 -11.56 20.81
C SER A 86 6.10 -11.10 22.08
N ASP A 87 4.84 -10.68 22.00
CA ASP A 87 4.12 -10.06 23.12
C ASP A 87 2.81 -10.78 23.43
N ASN A 88 2.83 -11.58 24.50
CA ASN A 88 1.65 -12.30 24.97
C ASN A 88 0.65 -11.40 25.75
N SER A 89 1.01 -10.13 26.04
CA SER A 89 0.16 -9.20 26.79
C SER A 89 -0.93 -8.54 25.94
N VAL A 90 -0.74 -8.47 24.62
CA VAL A 90 -1.68 -7.85 23.70
C VAL A 90 -2.73 -8.84 23.26
N SER A 91 -4.00 -8.41 23.22
CA SER A 91 -5.10 -9.23 22.77
C SER A 91 -4.89 -9.66 21.30
N LYS A 92 -4.81 -10.97 21.05
CA LYS A 92 -4.76 -11.54 19.68
C LYS A 92 -5.90 -11.04 18.81
N TYR A 93 -7.07 -10.77 19.39
CA TYR A 93 -8.23 -10.22 18.68
C TYR A 93 -7.95 -8.80 18.13
N GLU A 94 -7.35 -7.93 18.94
CA GLU A 94 -7.03 -6.54 18.51
C GLU A 94 -5.98 -6.54 17.43
N ILE A 95 -4.94 -7.37 17.55
CA ILE A 95 -3.92 -7.53 16.52
C ILE A 95 -4.54 -8.01 15.20
N ASN A 96 -5.38 -9.05 15.24
CA ASN A 96 -6.05 -9.57 14.04
C ASN A 96 -6.98 -8.53 13.40
N LYS A 97 -7.67 -7.72 14.20
CA LYS A 97 -8.48 -6.61 13.72
C LYS A 97 -7.63 -5.55 13.03
N SER A 98 -6.46 -5.21 13.58
CA SER A 98 -5.50 -4.28 12.98
C SER A 98 -4.98 -4.80 11.64
N ILE A 99 -4.51 -6.04 11.58
CA ILE A 99 -4.05 -6.69 10.35
C ILE A 99 -5.13 -6.64 9.27
N LYS A 100 -6.37 -7.02 9.62
CA LYS A 100 -7.49 -7.01 8.67
C LYS A 100 -7.84 -5.60 8.19
N SER A 101 -7.77 -4.61 9.08
CA SER A 101 -7.99 -3.18 8.74
C SER A 101 -6.93 -2.69 7.76
N ASN A 102 -5.64 -2.91 8.06
CA ASN A 102 -4.52 -2.51 7.21
C ASN A 102 -4.56 -3.21 5.83
N SER A 103 -4.92 -4.49 5.81
CA SER A 103 -5.08 -5.26 4.58
C SER A 103 -6.24 -4.74 3.71
N ASN A 104 -7.36 -4.40 4.32
CA ASN A 104 -8.51 -3.83 3.60
C ASN A 104 -8.20 -2.44 3.06
N GLU A 105 -7.50 -1.60 3.82
CA GLU A 105 -7.03 -0.30 3.36
C GLU A 105 -6.05 -0.45 2.19
N PHE A 106 -5.11 -1.39 2.27
CA PHE A 106 -4.19 -1.70 1.18
C PHE A 106 -4.94 -2.13 -0.09
N ARG A 107 -5.89 -3.06 0.02
CA ARG A 107 -6.75 -3.49 -1.09
C ARG A 107 -7.46 -2.29 -1.73
N LYS A 108 -8.06 -1.42 -0.90
CA LYS A 108 -8.74 -0.21 -1.37
C LYS A 108 -7.78 0.68 -2.16
N ILE A 109 -6.57 0.93 -1.66
CA ILE A 109 -5.56 1.75 -2.35
C ILE A 109 -5.21 1.14 -3.71
N ILE A 110 -4.97 -0.17 -3.78
CA ILE A 110 -4.63 -0.85 -5.03
C ILE A 110 -5.78 -0.76 -6.04
N PHE A 111 -7.03 -1.05 -5.61
CA PHE A 111 -8.19 -0.98 -6.50
C PHE A 111 -8.51 0.45 -6.94
N ASP A 112 -8.29 1.44 -6.07
CA ASP A 112 -8.51 2.84 -6.39
C ASP A 112 -7.48 3.41 -7.38
N ASN A 113 -6.30 2.81 -7.45
CA ASN A 113 -5.21 3.21 -8.35
C ASN A 113 -5.02 2.25 -9.54
N ARG A 114 -5.99 1.37 -9.80
CA ARG A 114 -5.96 0.50 -10.98
C ARG A 114 -5.99 1.34 -12.27
N LYS A 115 -5.26 0.88 -13.28
CA LYS A 115 -5.28 1.49 -14.61
C LYS A 115 -6.55 1.07 -15.37
N ASP A 116 -7.16 2.01 -16.10
CA ASP A 116 -8.26 1.80 -17.05
C ASP A 116 -9.44 0.98 -16.45
N ASP A 117 -9.75 1.18 -15.18
CA ASP A 117 -10.83 0.54 -14.43
C ASP A 117 -10.80 -1.01 -14.35
N PHE A 118 -9.94 -1.69 -15.12
CA PHE A 118 -9.91 -3.14 -15.19
C PHE A 118 -8.59 -3.78 -14.73
N TYR A 119 -7.46 -3.07 -14.87
CA TYR A 119 -6.14 -3.67 -14.63
C TYR A 119 -5.44 -3.10 -13.40
N ILE A 120 -5.13 -3.97 -12.48
CA ILE A 120 -4.18 -3.69 -11.39
C ILE A 120 -2.78 -3.71 -11.99
N THR A 121 -1.90 -2.77 -11.59
CA THR A 121 -0.49 -2.81 -12.01
C THR A 121 0.16 -4.10 -11.52
N GLU A 122 1.15 -4.61 -12.24
CA GLU A 122 1.84 -5.85 -11.86
C GLU A 122 2.45 -5.74 -10.47
N GLU A 123 3.14 -4.64 -10.16
CA GLU A 123 3.64 -4.36 -8.82
C GLU A 123 2.52 -4.36 -7.76
N GLY A 124 1.37 -3.76 -8.07
CA GLY A 124 0.20 -3.77 -7.18
C GLY A 124 -0.36 -5.17 -6.94
N ARG A 125 -0.39 -6.02 -7.96
CA ARG A 125 -0.80 -7.42 -7.87
C ARG A 125 0.13 -8.22 -6.97
N ILE A 126 1.44 -8.08 -7.16
CA ILE A 126 2.44 -8.78 -6.36
C ILE A 126 2.37 -8.34 -4.89
N LYS A 127 2.30 -7.04 -4.64
CA LYS A 127 2.16 -6.51 -3.27
C LYS A 127 0.84 -6.95 -2.61
N LEU A 128 -0.24 -7.06 -3.37
CA LEU A 128 -1.50 -7.61 -2.87
C LEU A 128 -1.34 -9.07 -2.47
N ASN A 129 -0.62 -9.86 -3.26
CA ASN A 129 -0.32 -11.25 -2.94
C ASN A 129 0.52 -11.36 -1.65
N ILE A 130 1.52 -10.49 -1.47
CA ILE A 130 2.30 -10.41 -0.22
C ILE A 130 1.37 -10.16 0.99
N VAL A 131 0.44 -9.21 0.89
CA VAL A 131 -0.52 -8.94 1.97
C VAL A 131 -1.37 -10.17 2.30
N VAL A 132 -1.86 -10.89 1.29
CA VAL A 132 -2.64 -12.13 1.48
C VAL A 132 -1.80 -13.21 2.17
N ILE A 133 -0.52 -13.34 1.80
CA ILE A 133 0.40 -14.29 2.42
C ILE A 133 0.65 -13.91 3.89
N LEU A 134 0.83 -12.63 4.20
CA LEU A 134 1.00 -12.15 5.57
C LEU A 134 -0.26 -12.40 6.42
N GLU A 135 -1.46 -12.19 5.87
CA GLU A 135 -2.71 -12.56 6.55
C GLU A 135 -2.77 -14.06 6.84
N LYS A 136 -2.42 -14.90 5.86
CA LYS A 136 -2.36 -16.35 6.03
C LYS A 136 -1.35 -16.73 7.11
N LEU A 137 -0.18 -16.13 7.10
CA LEU A 137 0.87 -16.35 8.10
C LEU A 137 0.38 -16.01 9.51
N SER A 138 -0.29 -14.87 9.68
CA SER A 138 -0.91 -14.49 10.95
C SER A 138 -1.92 -15.53 11.45
N ASN A 139 -2.73 -16.09 10.55
CA ASN A 139 -3.72 -17.11 10.90
C ASN A 139 -3.06 -18.47 11.26
N GLU A 140 -1.94 -18.84 10.62
CA GLU A 140 -1.20 -20.05 11.01
C GLU A 140 -0.55 -19.90 12.39
N ILE A 141 -0.02 -18.71 12.71
CA ILE A 141 0.54 -18.40 14.05
C ILE A 141 -0.52 -18.54 15.16
N ASP A 142 -1.79 -18.17 14.87
CA ASP A 142 -2.87 -18.31 15.86
C ASP A 142 -3.12 -19.75 16.31
N LYS A 143 -2.78 -20.71 15.47
CA LYS A 143 -2.97 -22.14 15.74
C LYS A 143 -1.86 -22.73 16.62
N ILE A 144 -0.78 -21.96 16.82
CA ILE A 144 0.37 -22.40 17.61
C ILE A 144 0.16 -22.03 19.09
N SER A 145 0.23 -23.02 19.95
CA SER A 145 0.06 -22.83 21.41
C SER A 145 1.33 -22.35 22.09
N ASN A 146 2.50 -22.64 21.54
CA ASN A 146 3.80 -22.26 22.11
C ASN A 146 4.55 -21.32 21.15
N ASN A 147 4.75 -20.08 21.58
CA ASN A 147 5.47 -19.06 20.79
C ASN A 147 7.00 -19.18 20.88
N ASP A 148 7.52 -20.02 21.76
CA ASP A 148 8.98 -20.17 21.94
C ASP A 148 9.57 -21.23 20.99
N ARG A 149 9.31 -21.06 19.69
CA ARG A 149 9.82 -21.94 18.64
C ARG A 149 10.89 -21.22 17.83
N LYS A 150 11.95 -21.96 17.45
CA LYS A 150 13.05 -21.46 16.62
C LYS A 150 12.53 -20.80 15.35
N ILE A 151 11.58 -21.45 14.65
CA ILE A 151 10.99 -20.96 13.39
C ILE A 151 10.29 -19.61 13.56
N LEU A 152 9.62 -19.35 14.69
CA LEU A 152 8.96 -18.06 14.94
C LEU A 152 9.98 -16.94 15.19
N ASN A 153 11.08 -17.24 15.86
CA ASN A 153 12.16 -16.28 16.07
C ASN A 153 12.87 -15.91 14.75
N ASP A 154 13.07 -16.89 13.88
CA ASP A 154 13.64 -16.67 12.55
C ASP A 154 12.67 -15.91 11.65
N LEU A 155 11.36 -16.20 11.74
CA LEU A 155 10.31 -15.45 11.07
C LEU A 155 10.28 -13.98 11.48
N VAL A 156 10.44 -13.67 12.77
CA VAL A 156 10.52 -12.28 13.27
C VAL A 156 11.67 -11.53 12.62
N LYS A 157 12.84 -12.17 12.44
CA LYS A 157 13.98 -11.57 11.72
C LYS A 157 13.62 -11.27 10.27
N CYS A 158 13.06 -12.27 9.56
CA CYS A 158 12.63 -12.09 8.17
C CYS A 158 11.60 -10.96 7.99
N LEU A 159 10.64 -10.84 8.90
CA LEU A 159 9.62 -9.78 8.82
C LEU A 159 10.20 -8.38 9.09
N LYS A 160 11.21 -8.26 9.97
CA LYS A 160 11.94 -7.00 10.19
C LYS A 160 12.71 -6.58 8.94
N GLU A 161 13.46 -7.52 8.35
CA GLU A 161 14.21 -7.29 7.13
C GLU A 161 13.27 -6.94 5.96
N LEU A 162 12.13 -7.63 5.83
CA LEU A 162 11.12 -7.33 4.83
C LEU A 162 10.61 -5.89 4.96
N LYS A 163 10.29 -5.47 6.17
CA LYS A 163 9.80 -4.10 6.43
C LYS A 163 10.82 -3.04 5.99
N GLU A 164 12.11 -3.26 6.25
CA GLU A 164 13.18 -2.34 5.88
C GLU A 164 13.43 -2.33 4.37
N SER A 165 13.20 -3.43 3.69
CA SER A 165 13.49 -3.62 2.27
C SER A 165 12.37 -3.16 1.32
N LEU A 166 11.14 -2.90 1.81
CA LEU A 166 9.96 -2.60 0.99
C LEU A 166 10.08 -1.35 0.08
N GLY A 167 11.11 -0.54 0.24
CA GLY A 167 11.35 0.67 -0.55
C GLY A 167 12.55 0.61 -1.48
N ASP A 168 13.36 -0.45 -1.39
CA ASP A 168 14.65 -0.56 -2.06
C ASP A 168 14.80 -1.92 -2.74
N LYS A 169 15.04 -1.92 -4.06
CA LYS A 169 15.15 -3.14 -4.86
C LYS A 169 16.41 -3.95 -4.53
N ASP A 170 17.50 -3.29 -4.18
CA ASP A 170 18.75 -3.98 -3.83
C ASP A 170 18.59 -4.75 -2.52
N ASN A 171 17.90 -4.16 -1.55
CA ASN A 171 17.57 -4.80 -0.28
C ASN A 171 16.59 -5.97 -0.46
N LEU A 172 15.67 -5.90 -1.45
CA LEU A 172 14.77 -7.02 -1.78
C LEU A 172 15.53 -8.25 -2.27
N THR A 173 16.65 -8.08 -2.94
CA THR A 173 17.50 -9.20 -3.38
C THR A 173 18.16 -9.90 -2.21
N SER A 174 18.72 -9.13 -1.28
CA SER A 174 19.35 -9.65 -0.07
C SER A 174 18.37 -10.44 0.82
N ILE A 175 17.16 -9.90 1.04
CA ILE A 175 16.17 -10.61 1.86
C ILE A 175 15.69 -11.91 1.21
N ASN A 176 15.55 -11.96 -0.12
CA ASN A 176 15.20 -13.19 -0.82
C ASN A 176 16.26 -14.29 -0.60
N GLU A 177 17.53 -13.93 -0.66
CA GLU A 177 18.62 -14.88 -0.38
C GLU A 177 18.59 -15.37 1.06
N ASN A 178 18.32 -14.46 2.02
CA ASN A 178 18.18 -14.81 3.42
C ASN A 178 17.00 -15.76 3.67
N ILE A 179 15.82 -15.48 3.10
CA ILE A 179 14.65 -16.34 3.20
C ILE A 179 14.92 -17.71 2.56
N ARG A 180 15.56 -17.74 1.38
CA ARG A 180 15.92 -18.99 0.71
C ARG A 180 16.92 -19.82 1.53
N SER A 181 17.92 -19.18 2.13
CA SER A 181 18.86 -19.81 3.06
C SER A 181 18.14 -20.39 4.29
N LEU A 182 17.19 -19.65 4.84
CA LEU A 182 16.35 -20.11 5.95
C LEU A 182 15.57 -21.37 5.57
N ILE A 183 14.84 -21.35 4.45
CA ILE A 183 14.06 -22.49 3.95
C ILE A 183 14.98 -23.71 3.76
N ASN A 184 16.15 -23.53 3.18
CA ASN A 184 17.11 -24.60 2.94
C ASN A 184 17.67 -25.20 4.26
N SER A 185 17.81 -24.40 5.32
CA SER A 185 18.25 -24.90 6.62
C SER A 185 17.19 -25.81 7.24
N TYR A 186 15.91 -25.43 7.13
CA TYR A 186 14.79 -26.24 7.64
C TYR A 186 14.47 -27.47 6.79
N THR A 187 14.70 -27.44 5.47
CA THR A 187 14.53 -28.63 4.62
C THR A 187 15.56 -29.72 4.88
N LYS A 188 16.68 -29.40 5.51
CA LYS A 188 17.69 -30.38 5.95
C LYS A 188 17.42 -30.94 7.34
N GLU A 189 16.59 -30.28 8.15
CA GLU A 189 16.14 -30.75 9.45
C GLU A 189 14.85 -31.56 9.24
N ASP A 190 14.72 -32.69 9.93
CA ASP A 190 13.52 -33.56 9.85
C ASP A 190 12.38 -32.90 10.64
N ILE A 191 11.62 -32.03 9.95
CA ILE A 191 10.51 -31.29 10.58
C ILE A 191 9.32 -32.24 10.72
N SER A 192 9.05 -32.68 11.94
CA SER A 192 7.91 -33.56 12.25
C SER A 192 6.62 -32.78 12.58
N ASP A 193 6.73 -31.48 12.90
CA ASP A 193 5.56 -30.66 13.31
C ASP A 193 4.84 -30.06 12.08
N VAL A 194 3.57 -30.38 11.95
CA VAL A 194 2.70 -29.92 10.85
C VAL A 194 2.55 -28.38 10.83
N TYR A 195 2.58 -27.74 11.99
CA TYR A 195 2.45 -26.28 12.07
C TYR A 195 3.73 -25.57 11.56
N ASP A 196 4.91 -26.10 11.90
CA ASP A 196 6.17 -25.57 11.42
C ASP A 196 6.30 -25.73 9.90
N LEU A 197 5.83 -26.86 9.33
CA LEU A 197 5.75 -27.07 7.87
C LEU A 197 4.81 -26.05 7.20
N ARG A 198 3.68 -25.74 7.81
CA ARG A 198 2.73 -24.73 7.27
C ARG A 198 3.33 -23.33 7.27
N ILE A 199 4.03 -22.94 8.33
CA ILE A 199 4.74 -21.67 8.39
C ILE A 199 5.82 -21.63 7.32
N LEU A 200 6.64 -22.67 7.21
CA LEU A 200 7.71 -22.76 6.22
C LEU A 200 7.18 -22.65 4.79
N ASN A 201 6.07 -23.34 4.50
CA ASN A 201 5.41 -23.25 3.19
C ASN A 201 4.90 -21.81 2.92
N THR A 202 4.38 -21.13 3.94
CA THR A 202 3.90 -19.75 3.80
C THR A 202 5.07 -18.78 3.60
N ILE A 203 6.20 -19.00 4.28
CA ILE A 203 7.45 -18.27 4.05
C ILE A 203 7.97 -18.50 2.63
N ASN A 204 7.89 -19.73 2.10
CA ASN A 204 8.26 -20.01 0.73
C ASN A 204 7.37 -19.29 -0.29
N MET A 205 6.06 -19.22 -0.05
CA MET A 205 5.15 -18.41 -0.89
C MET A 205 5.54 -16.93 -0.87
N LEU A 206 5.94 -16.41 0.29
CA LEU A 206 6.43 -15.04 0.42
C LEU A 206 7.69 -14.81 -0.42
N ASN A 207 8.65 -15.75 -0.34
CA ASN A 207 9.89 -15.70 -1.14
C ASN A 207 9.60 -15.64 -2.65
N ILE A 208 8.69 -16.48 -3.15
CA ILE A 208 8.28 -16.48 -4.56
C ILE A 208 7.69 -15.11 -4.96
N SER A 209 6.80 -14.56 -4.13
CA SER A 209 6.21 -13.24 -4.43
C SER A 209 7.23 -12.09 -4.37
N LEU A 210 8.26 -12.19 -3.54
CA LEU A 210 9.34 -11.21 -3.49
C LEU A 210 10.27 -11.33 -4.70
N GLU A 211 10.46 -12.53 -5.26
CA GLU A 211 11.18 -12.73 -6.52
C GLU A 211 10.48 -12.09 -7.70
N GLU A 212 9.15 -12.15 -7.76
CA GLU A 212 8.35 -11.48 -8.79
C GLU A 212 8.39 -9.94 -8.68
N LEU A 213 8.76 -9.39 -7.52
CA LEU A 213 8.80 -7.94 -7.27
C LEU A 213 10.13 -7.29 -7.70
N LYS A 214 11.16 -8.07 -7.99
CA LYS A 214 12.46 -7.61 -8.51
C LYS A 214 12.34 -7.10 -9.94
#